data_8d8af30679a08e0988610ed675610578
#
_entry.id   8d8af30679a08e0988610ed675610578
#
_cell.length_a   1.000
_cell.length_b   1.000
_cell.length_c   1.000
_cell.angle_alpha   90.00
_cell.angle_beta   90.00
_cell.angle_gamma   90.00
#
_symmetry.space_group_name_H-M   'P 1'
#
loop_
_entity.id
_entity.type
_entity.pdbx_description
1 polymer ?
#
loop_
_entity_poly.entity_id
_entity_poly.type
_entity_poly.pdbx_seq_one_letter_code
_entity_poly.pdbx_strand_id
1 'polypeptide(L)'
;MRLRDLFTAEVVKLDLKSDTKDELLKELVALLGLDGKSEAILFKTLKRRENLGSTGIGKGIAIPHCRSLVVNRLRLAYGRKPAGTEFNAIDGGAEHNLFLIVAPPLEVSNQY
;
A
#
# COMPACT_ATOMS: atom_id res chain seq x y z
N MET A 1 -7.50 18.04 -6.28
CA MET A 1 -6.39 17.71 -5.37
C MET A 1 -5.21 17.20 -6.18
N ARG A 2 -4.06 17.73 -5.91
CA ARG A 2 -2.85 17.27 -6.60
C ARG A 2 -2.30 16.04 -5.91
N LEU A 3 -1.66 15.17 -6.69
CA LEU A 3 -1.06 13.97 -6.14
C LEU A 3 -0.07 14.30 -5.03
N ARG A 4 0.76 15.31 -5.21
CA ARG A 4 1.75 15.69 -4.20
C ARG A 4 1.14 16.12 -2.88
N ASP A 5 -0.11 16.58 -2.88
CA ASP A 5 -0.82 16.99 -1.67
C ASP A 5 -1.21 15.79 -0.81
N LEU A 6 -1.18 14.59 -1.38
CA LEU A 6 -1.51 13.36 -0.68
C LEU A 6 -0.27 12.74 -0.01
N PHE A 7 0.94 13.14 -0.43
CA PHE A 7 2.17 12.63 0.12
C PHE A 7 2.82 13.66 1.02
N THR A 8 2.90 13.34 2.30
CA THR A 8 3.60 14.14 3.30
C THR A 8 4.73 13.28 3.88
N ALA A 9 5.53 13.87 4.75
CA ALA A 9 6.60 13.12 5.41
C ALA A 9 6.07 11.91 6.18
N GLU A 10 4.83 11.99 6.69
CA GLU A 10 4.23 10.92 7.47
C GLU A 10 3.81 9.72 6.62
N VAL A 11 3.61 9.91 5.32
CA VAL A 11 3.17 8.82 4.44
C VAL A 11 4.27 8.33 3.52
N VAL A 12 5.51 8.73 3.76
CA VAL A 12 6.67 8.30 2.98
C VAL A 12 7.68 7.65 3.90
N LYS A 13 8.14 6.45 3.56
CA LYS A 13 9.18 5.75 4.30
C LYS A 13 10.19 5.18 3.31
N LEU A 14 11.44 5.69 3.38
CA LEU A 14 12.48 5.33 2.41
C LEU A 14 13.28 4.09 2.78
N ASP A 15 13.01 3.49 3.94
CA ASP A 15 13.75 2.34 4.43
C ASP A 15 12.81 1.39 5.17
N LEU A 16 12.04 0.62 4.40
CA LEU A 16 11.16 -0.39 4.98
C LEU A 16 12.01 -1.50 5.62
N LYS A 17 11.65 -1.90 6.82
CA LYS A 17 12.45 -2.81 7.63
C LYS A 17 12.02 -4.26 7.54
N SER A 18 10.76 -4.51 7.21
CA SER A 18 10.20 -5.85 7.25
C SER A 18 10.71 -6.72 6.13
N ASP A 19 10.79 -8.03 6.37
CA ASP A 19 11.29 -8.99 5.38
C ASP A 19 10.18 -9.78 4.70
N THR A 20 8.97 -9.79 5.25
CA THR A 20 7.85 -10.53 4.68
C THR A 20 6.85 -9.56 4.06
N LYS A 21 6.10 -10.06 3.07
CA LYS A 21 5.06 -9.29 2.40
C LYS A 21 4.01 -8.78 3.38
N ASP A 22 3.57 -9.65 4.30
CA ASP A 22 2.55 -9.27 5.28
C ASP A 22 3.04 -8.15 6.19
N GLU A 23 4.28 -8.25 6.66
CA GLU A 23 4.84 -7.24 7.54
C GLU A 23 5.07 -5.92 6.80
N LEU A 24 5.44 -5.98 5.53
CA LEU A 24 5.58 -4.77 4.71
C LEU A 24 4.24 -4.08 4.52
N LEU A 25 3.18 -4.85 4.29
CA LEU A 25 1.84 -4.26 4.21
C LEU A 25 1.47 -3.57 5.50
N LYS A 26 1.80 -4.16 6.65
CA LYS A 26 1.56 -3.52 7.94
C LYS A 26 2.35 -2.23 8.12
N GLU A 27 3.60 -2.20 7.68
CA GLU A 27 4.39 -0.98 7.73
C GLU A 27 3.77 0.13 6.90
N LEU A 28 3.31 -0.20 5.69
CA LEU A 28 2.67 0.77 4.82
C LEU A 28 1.37 1.30 5.43
N VAL A 29 0.56 0.41 5.99
CA VAL A 29 -0.70 0.81 6.64
C VAL A 29 -0.42 1.75 7.82
N ALA A 30 0.64 1.47 8.59
CA ALA A 30 0.99 2.31 9.73
C ALA A 30 1.31 3.75 9.31
N LEU A 31 1.82 3.97 8.10
CA LEU A 31 2.13 5.31 7.62
C LEU A 31 0.88 6.19 7.49
N LEU A 32 -0.30 5.59 7.36
CA LEU A 32 -1.54 6.36 7.23
C LEU A 32 -2.01 6.99 8.55
N GLY A 33 -1.47 6.55 9.68
CA GLY A 33 -1.82 7.14 10.97
C GLY A 33 -3.21 6.83 11.45
N LEU A 34 -3.77 5.69 11.05
CA LEU A 34 -5.10 5.27 11.48
C LEU A 34 -5.05 4.72 12.91
N ASP A 35 -6.22 4.62 13.56
CA ASP A 35 -6.28 3.95 14.87
C ASP A 35 -6.04 2.44 14.69
N GLY A 36 -5.74 1.75 15.80
CA GLY A 36 -5.37 0.34 15.74
C GLY A 36 -6.46 -0.57 15.17
N LYS A 37 -7.73 -0.25 15.43
CA LYS A 37 -8.84 -1.03 14.90
C LYS A 37 -8.95 -0.86 13.39
N SER A 38 -8.83 0.37 12.92
CA SER A 38 -8.88 0.68 11.49
C SER A 38 -7.69 0.07 10.75
N GLU A 39 -6.51 0.10 11.35
CA GLU A 39 -5.32 -0.54 10.77
C GLU A 39 -5.55 -2.04 10.57
N ALA A 40 -6.12 -2.71 11.58
CA ALA A 40 -6.37 -4.15 11.50
C ALA A 40 -7.37 -4.48 10.39
N ILE A 41 -8.43 -3.69 10.28
CA ILE A 41 -9.44 -3.87 9.23
C ILE A 41 -8.81 -3.68 7.85
N LEU A 42 -8.05 -2.61 7.70
CA LEU A 42 -7.42 -2.29 6.41
C LEU A 42 -6.41 -3.36 6.01
N PHE A 43 -5.60 -3.82 6.96
CA PHE A 43 -4.63 -4.89 6.67
C PHE A 43 -5.33 -6.16 6.17
N LYS A 44 -6.42 -6.55 6.81
CA LYS A 44 -7.19 -7.73 6.38
C LYS A 44 -7.69 -7.57 4.95
N THR A 45 -8.20 -6.39 4.62
CA THR A 45 -8.71 -6.11 3.27
C THR A 45 -7.59 -6.18 2.24
N LEU A 46 -6.44 -5.59 2.55
CA LEU A 46 -5.29 -5.62 1.65
C LEU A 46 -4.76 -7.05 1.46
N LYS A 47 -4.68 -7.82 2.53
CA LYS A 47 -4.22 -9.20 2.44
C LYS A 47 -5.16 -10.04 1.59
N ARG A 48 -6.46 -9.85 1.74
CA ARG A 48 -7.44 -10.54 0.91
C ARG A 48 -7.24 -10.19 -0.57
N ARG A 49 -7.01 -8.92 -0.87
CA ARG A 49 -6.76 -8.48 -2.25
C ARG A 49 -5.51 -9.13 -2.82
N GLU A 50 -4.43 -9.18 -2.06
CA GLU A 50 -3.17 -9.80 -2.51
C GLU A 50 -3.33 -11.30 -2.73
N ASN A 51 -4.18 -11.96 -1.94
CA ASN A 51 -4.44 -13.39 -2.11
C ASN A 51 -5.19 -13.70 -3.41
N LEU A 52 -5.90 -12.71 -3.98
CA LEU A 52 -6.57 -12.88 -5.26
C LEU A 52 -5.60 -12.75 -6.43
N GLY A 53 -4.49 -12.09 -6.23
CA GLY A 53 -3.47 -11.89 -7.25
C GLY A 53 -2.51 -10.79 -6.83
N SER A 54 -1.26 -10.95 -7.20
CA SER A 54 -0.22 -10.00 -6.82
C SER A 54 -0.49 -8.59 -7.38
N THR A 55 -0.15 -7.57 -6.59
CA THR A 55 -0.11 -6.19 -7.05
C THR A 55 1.28 -5.77 -7.52
N GLY A 56 2.23 -6.70 -7.57
CA GLY A 56 3.55 -6.46 -8.16
C GLY A 56 3.43 -6.40 -9.68
N ILE A 57 3.80 -5.26 -10.25
CA ILE A 57 3.62 -5.03 -11.70
C ILE A 57 4.93 -5.15 -12.49
N GLY A 58 6.00 -5.54 -11.83
CA GLY A 58 7.30 -5.63 -12.47
C GLY A 58 8.08 -4.33 -12.35
N LYS A 59 9.32 -4.34 -12.84
CA LYS A 59 10.22 -3.18 -12.79
C LYS A 59 10.46 -2.66 -11.37
N GLY A 60 10.37 -3.54 -10.39
CA GLY A 60 10.62 -3.18 -9.00
C GLY A 60 9.47 -2.44 -8.33
N ILE A 61 8.26 -2.47 -8.88
CA ILE A 61 7.12 -1.71 -8.37
C ILE A 61 5.98 -2.64 -7.96
N ALA A 62 5.40 -2.39 -6.78
CA ALA A 62 4.16 -3.03 -6.34
C ALA A 62 3.18 -1.94 -5.93
N ILE A 63 1.89 -2.18 -6.17
CA ILE A 63 0.84 -1.20 -5.86
C ILE A 63 -0.28 -1.90 -5.08
N PRO A 64 -0.05 -2.24 -3.80
CA PRO A 64 -1.14 -2.73 -2.96
C PRO A 64 -2.25 -1.68 -2.91
N HIS A 65 -3.49 -2.11 -3.17
CA HIS A 65 -4.59 -1.15 -3.21
C HIS A 65 -5.89 -1.82 -2.85
N CYS A 66 -6.81 -1.05 -2.29
CA CYS A 66 -8.14 -1.53 -1.97
C CYS A 66 -9.08 -0.36 -1.71
N ARG A 67 -10.36 -0.68 -1.57
CA ARG A 67 -11.36 0.24 -1.08
C ARG A 67 -11.71 -0.15 0.34
N SER A 68 -11.90 0.84 1.22
CA SER A 68 -12.19 0.55 2.62
C SER A 68 -13.00 1.66 3.26
N LEU A 69 -13.90 1.27 4.16
CA LEU A 69 -14.69 2.21 4.96
C LEU A 69 -13.85 2.96 5.99
N VAL A 70 -12.61 2.51 6.25
CA VAL A 70 -11.77 3.15 7.26
C VAL A 70 -11.20 4.48 6.81
N VAL A 71 -11.36 4.82 5.51
CA VAL A 71 -10.93 6.11 4.98
C VAL A 71 -12.13 6.81 4.36
N ASN A 72 -12.16 8.15 4.45
CA ASN A 72 -13.22 8.96 3.87
C ASN A 72 -12.76 9.74 2.64
N ARG A 73 -11.52 9.55 2.24
CA ARG A 73 -10.92 10.14 1.05
C ARG A 73 -9.81 9.24 0.55
N LEU A 74 -9.34 9.49 -0.65
CA LEU A 74 -8.21 8.76 -1.21
C LEU A 74 -6.97 8.98 -0.33
N ARG A 75 -6.33 7.90 0.06
CA ARG A 75 -5.11 7.93 0.87
C ARG A 75 -4.00 7.19 0.14
N LEU A 76 -2.81 7.72 0.20
CA LEU A 76 -1.64 7.15 -0.45
C LEU A 76 -0.49 7.06 0.55
N ALA A 77 0.30 5.99 0.42
CA ALA A 77 1.55 5.86 1.15
C ALA A 77 2.60 5.28 0.21
N TYR A 78 3.83 5.70 0.37
CA TYR A 78 4.94 5.18 -0.41
C TYR A 78 6.00 4.63 0.52
N GLY A 79 6.46 3.42 0.22
CA GLY A 79 7.56 2.82 0.95
C GLY A 79 8.61 2.30 -0.01
N ARG A 80 9.88 2.42 0.38
CA ARG A 80 10.99 1.89 -0.38
C ARG A 80 11.69 0.81 0.43
N LYS A 81 11.94 -0.33 -0.22
CA LYS A 81 12.69 -1.43 0.36
C LYS A 81 13.96 -1.59 -0.46
N PRO A 82 15.10 -1.00 -0.05
CA PRO A 82 16.32 -1.05 -0.86
C PRO A 82 16.81 -2.46 -1.19
N ALA A 83 16.63 -3.41 -0.26
CA ALA A 83 17.03 -4.79 -0.48
C ALA A 83 16.05 -5.55 -1.38
N GLY A 84 14.85 -5.00 -1.62
CA GLY A 84 13.82 -5.65 -2.40
C GLY A 84 13.00 -6.64 -1.60
N THR A 85 11.82 -6.98 -2.09
CA THR A 85 10.94 -7.97 -1.50
C THR A 85 10.18 -8.72 -2.59
N GLU A 86 9.78 -9.94 -2.30
CA GLU A 86 9.06 -10.78 -3.24
C GLU A 86 7.55 -10.50 -3.18
N PHE A 87 6.97 -10.07 -4.29
CA PHE A 87 5.53 -9.83 -4.42
C PHE A 87 4.93 -10.67 -5.54
N ASN A 88 5.63 -11.72 -5.99
CA ASN A 88 5.19 -12.56 -7.11
C ASN A 88 4.84 -11.72 -8.34
N ALA A 89 5.72 -10.77 -8.66
CA ALA A 89 5.51 -9.87 -9.78
C ALA A 89 5.47 -10.62 -11.10
N ILE A 90 4.87 -9.99 -12.11
CA ILE A 90 4.73 -10.58 -13.44
C ILE A 90 6.08 -11.01 -14.02
N ASP A 91 7.13 -10.22 -13.80
CA ASP A 91 8.46 -10.51 -14.33
C ASP A 91 9.29 -11.38 -13.39
N GLY A 92 8.73 -11.83 -12.26
CA GLY A 92 9.44 -12.65 -11.29
C GLY A 92 10.50 -11.91 -10.49
N GLY A 93 10.64 -10.62 -10.67
CA GLY A 93 11.65 -9.84 -9.96
C GLY A 93 11.21 -9.37 -8.59
N ALA A 94 12.17 -8.94 -7.77
CA ALA A 94 11.88 -8.35 -6.47
C ALA A 94 11.35 -6.92 -6.62
N GLU A 95 10.52 -6.52 -5.67
CA GLU A 95 9.94 -5.18 -5.65
C GLU A 95 10.70 -4.30 -4.66
N HIS A 96 11.00 -3.09 -5.07
CA HIS A 96 11.75 -2.12 -4.26
C HIS A 96 10.94 -0.90 -3.91
N ASN A 97 9.91 -0.60 -4.70
CA ASN A 97 9.04 0.57 -4.51
C ASN A 97 7.61 0.10 -4.34
N LEU A 98 7.01 0.47 -3.21
CA LEU A 98 5.66 0.02 -2.88
C LEU A 98 4.76 1.24 -2.68
N PHE A 99 3.68 1.30 -3.45
CA PHE A 99 2.69 2.38 -3.38
C PHE A 99 1.40 1.80 -2.85
N LEU A 100 1.00 2.21 -1.65
CA LEU A 100 -0.28 1.82 -1.08
C LEU A 100 -1.32 2.85 -1.48
N ILE A 101 -2.44 2.38 -2.03
CA ILE A 101 -3.57 3.23 -2.42
C ILE A 101 -4.82 2.71 -1.73
N VAL A 102 -5.48 3.58 -0.96
CA VAL A 102 -6.73 3.22 -0.27
C VAL A 102 -7.79 4.27 -0.62
N ALA A 103 -8.91 3.81 -1.16
CA ALA A 103 -10.01 4.68 -1.56
C ALA A 103 -11.26 4.35 -0.77
N PRO A 104 -12.16 5.33 -0.55
CA PRO A 104 -13.46 5.04 0.05
C PRO A 104 -14.31 4.17 -0.90
N PRO A 105 -15.26 3.40 -0.35
CA PRO A 105 -16.02 2.44 -1.17
C PRO A 105 -16.91 3.08 -2.23
N LEU A 106 -17.45 4.26 -1.93
CA LEU A 106 -18.40 4.92 -2.79
C LEU A 106 -17.79 6.14 -3.41
N GLU A 107 -18.32 6.61 -4.53
CA GLU A 107 -17.90 7.79 -5.25
C GLU A 107 -16.41 7.81 -5.56
N VAL A 108 -15.94 8.89 -6.13
CA VAL A 108 -14.53 9.12 -6.46
C VAL A 108 -13.85 7.96 -7.18
N SER A 109 -14.63 7.14 -7.88
CA SER A 109 -14.05 6.05 -8.65
C SER A 109 -13.08 6.57 -9.71
N ASN A 110 -13.29 7.78 -10.19
CA ASN A 110 -12.38 8.41 -11.14
C ASN A 110 -11.08 8.88 -10.50
N GLN A 111 -11.00 8.88 -9.17
CA GLN A 111 -9.74 9.14 -8.45
C GLN A 111 -8.96 7.85 -8.22
N TYR A 112 -9.66 6.74 -8.17
CA TYR A 112 -9.05 5.44 -7.93
C TYR A 112 -8.43 4.88 -9.19
#